data_e365ebe439d7f745ce493b7fc43b71b0
#
_entry.id   e365ebe439d7f745ce493b7fc43b71b0
#
_cell.length_a   1.000
_cell.length_b   1.000
_cell.length_c   1.000
_cell.angle_alpha   90.00
_cell.angle_beta   90.00
_cell.angle_gamma   90.00
#
_symmetry.space_group_name_H-M   'P 1'
#
loop_
_entity.id
_entity.type
_entity.pdbx_description
1 polymer ?
#
loop_
_entity_poly.entity_id
_entity_poly.type
_entity_poly.pdbx_seq_one_letter_code
_entity_poly.pdbx_strand_id
1 'polypeptide(L)'
;MNMLDNPVGWLFRFRHRCGYGVHSPFAFRFLTDVVYERTPFYAYAELDGRLPWTHRMRRRKGLHLLLRLANWLQPALVVVPEDALYARVYLQAGGQKAQMLTAMSADGADMVLIHEPDDRVASRIRTGGILVMDRLQSHREWFANLPATLTFDLYDVGVAIYDNRFQKQHFIVNF
;
A
#
# COMPACT_ATOMS: atom_id res chain seq x y z
N MET A 1 10.66 -6.31 11.09
CA MET A 1 11.99 -6.73 10.58
C MET A 1 12.24 -5.95 9.32
N ASN A 2 13.24 -5.11 9.30
CA ASN A 2 13.51 -4.19 8.18
C ASN A 2 14.30 -4.88 7.07
N MET A 3 14.35 -4.24 5.88
CA MET A 3 15.21 -4.63 4.74
C MET A 3 16.68 -4.85 5.17
N LEU A 4 17.14 -4.19 6.24
CA LEU A 4 18.47 -4.36 6.84
C LEU A 4 18.60 -5.65 7.68
N ASP A 5 17.47 -6.26 8.08
CA ASP A 5 17.47 -7.43 8.96
C ASP A 5 17.55 -8.76 8.16
N ASN A 6 17.35 -8.72 6.84
CA ASN A 6 17.50 -9.88 5.98
C ASN A 6 18.08 -9.53 4.60
N PRO A 7 19.38 -9.27 4.51
CA PRO A 7 20.06 -8.93 3.25
C PRO A 7 19.98 -10.05 2.20
N VAL A 8 19.88 -11.30 2.64
CA VAL A 8 19.77 -12.48 1.76
C VAL A 8 18.41 -12.48 1.05
N GLY A 9 17.33 -12.21 1.78
CA GLY A 9 15.98 -12.12 1.20
C GLY A 9 15.86 -10.99 0.17
N TRP A 10 16.53 -9.87 0.42
CA TRP A 10 16.60 -8.75 -0.53
C TRP A 10 17.35 -9.12 -1.81
N LEU A 11 18.44 -9.87 -1.71
CA LEU A 11 19.25 -10.31 -2.86
C LEU A 11 18.46 -11.24 -3.80
N PHE A 12 17.67 -12.17 -3.25
CA PHE A 12 16.81 -13.03 -4.04
C PHE A 12 15.72 -12.28 -4.81
N ARG A 13 15.24 -11.12 -4.29
CA ARG A 13 14.24 -10.26 -4.94
C ARG A 13 14.84 -9.27 -5.92
N PHE A 14 16.16 -9.21 -6.07
CA PHE A 14 16.83 -8.27 -6.98
C PHE A 14 16.34 -8.39 -8.43
N ARG A 15 15.97 -9.59 -8.86
CA ARG A 15 15.41 -9.87 -10.20
C ARG A 15 14.02 -9.27 -10.41
N HIS A 16 13.30 -8.92 -9.36
CA HIS A 16 11.93 -8.37 -9.41
C HIS A 16 11.89 -6.84 -9.25
N ARG A 17 12.98 -6.16 -9.62
CA ARG A 17 13.04 -4.69 -9.59
C ARG A 17 12.34 -4.08 -10.80
N CYS A 18 11.70 -2.92 -10.59
CA CYS A 18 11.15 -2.06 -11.65
C CYS A 18 10.13 -2.75 -12.57
N GLY A 19 9.37 -3.74 -12.05
CA GLY A 19 8.34 -4.41 -12.85
C GLY A 19 8.88 -5.37 -13.91
N TYR A 20 10.12 -5.82 -13.81
CA TYR A 20 10.67 -6.84 -14.72
C TYR A 20 9.83 -8.12 -14.66
N GLY A 21 9.35 -8.60 -15.81
CA GLY A 21 8.44 -9.74 -15.91
C GLY A 21 6.95 -9.43 -15.70
N VAL A 22 6.57 -8.17 -15.53
CA VAL A 22 5.16 -7.74 -15.45
C VAL A 22 4.62 -7.53 -16.87
N HIS A 23 3.76 -8.45 -17.33
CA HIS A 23 3.15 -8.37 -18.66
C HIS A 23 1.82 -7.61 -18.71
N SER A 24 1.23 -7.27 -17.55
CA SER A 24 0.02 -6.46 -17.47
C SER A 24 0.36 -4.97 -17.68
N PRO A 25 -0.19 -4.30 -18.72
CA PRO A 25 0.05 -2.87 -18.95
C PRO A 25 -0.40 -2.00 -17.76
N PHE A 26 -1.49 -2.39 -17.10
CA PHE A 26 -1.98 -1.70 -15.91
C PHE A 26 -1.00 -1.87 -14.74
N ALA A 27 -0.60 -3.12 -14.44
CA ALA A 27 0.31 -3.39 -13.34
C ALA A 27 1.67 -2.71 -13.55
N PHE A 28 2.17 -2.67 -14.80
CA PHE A 28 3.38 -1.94 -15.13
C PHE A 28 3.25 -0.44 -14.85
N ARG A 29 2.16 0.21 -15.32
CA ARG A 29 1.91 1.63 -15.05
C ARG A 29 1.74 1.90 -13.55
N PHE A 30 0.99 1.06 -12.85
CA PHE A 30 0.84 1.18 -11.39
C PHE A 30 2.20 1.15 -10.67
N LEU A 31 3.08 0.24 -11.07
CA LEU A 31 4.42 0.16 -10.49
C LEU A 31 5.26 1.40 -10.84
N THR A 32 5.27 1.85 -12.09
CA THR A 32 6.09 3.00 -12.52
C THR A 32 5.58 4.32 -11.97
N ASP A 33 4.27 4.55 -12.07
CA ASP A 33 3.68 5.87 -11.83
C ASP A 33 3.24 6.07 -10.38
N VAL A 34 3.11 4.98 -9.59
CA VAL A 34 2.70 5.05 -8.18
C VAL A 34 3.77 4.48 -7.25
N VAL A 35 4.18 3.23 -7.46
CA VAL A 35 5.09 2.55 -6.52
C VAL A 35 6.50 3.11 -6.61
N TYR A 36 7.04 3.26 -7.83
CA TYR A 36 8.39 3.76 -8.07
C TYR A 36 8.48 5.25 -8.40
N GLU A 37 7.35 5.99 -8.30
CA GLU A 37 7.35 7.43 -8.52
C GLU A 37 8.39 8.12 -7.62
N ARG A 38 9.24 8.92 -8.25
CA ARG A 38 10.37 9.62 -7.59
C ARG A 38 10.15 11.12 -7.46
N THR A 39 9.15 11.65 -8.16
CA THR A 39 8.84 13.09 -8.09
C THR A 39 8.44 13.46 -6.66
N PRO A 40 9.09 14.46 -6.05
CA PRO A 40 8.75 14.85 -4.69
C PRO A 40 7.38 15.55 -4.67
N PHE A 41 6.50 15.06 -3.81
CA PHE A 41 5.25 15.76 -3.49
C PHE A 41 5.51 16.90 -2.52
N TYR A 42 4.81 18.01 -2.67
CA TYR A 42 4.96 19.19 -1.80
C TYR A 42 4.82 18.85 -0.32
N ALA A 43 3.90 17.94 0.00
CA ALA A 43 3.65 17.54 1.37
C ALA A 43 4.80 16.78 2.03
N TYR A 44 5.72 16.18 1.28
CA TYR A 44 6.77 15.33 1.86
C TYR A 44 7.66 16.07 2.84
N ALA A 45 8.15 17.26 2.47
CA ALA A 45 9.07 18.02 3.31
C ALA A 45 8.43 18.38 4.67
N GLU A 46 7.17 18.82 4.65
CA GLU A 46 6.43 19.18 5.85
C GLU A 46 6.11 17.96 6.70
N LEU A 47 5.58 16.90 6.09
CA LEU A 47 5.17 15.68 6.79
C LEU A 47 6.37 14.93 7.38
N ASP A 48 7.45 14.79 6.62
CA ASP A 48 8.68 14.18 7.09
C ASP A 48 9.31 14.97 8.26
N GLY A 49 9.17 16.30 8.25
CA GLY A 49 9.61 17.16 9.34
C GLY A 49 8.92 16.89 10.67
N ARG A 50 7.68 16.42 10.62
CA ARG A 50 6.86 16.07 11.80
C ARG A 50 7.11 14.66 12.32
N LEU A 51 7.81 13.79 11.54
CA LEU A 51 8.10 12.43 11.95
C LEU A 51 9.22 12.38 12.98
N PRO A 52 9.09 11.55 14.03
CA PRO A 52 10.21 11.17 14.87
C PRO A 52 11.32 10.52 14.03
N TRP A 53 12.57 10.73 14.41
CA TRP A 53 13.73 10.23 13.67
C TRP A 53 13.65 8.72 13.39
N THR A 54 13.17 7.91 14.34
CA THR A 54 13.01 6.47 14.21
C THR A 54 12.00 6.10 13.11
N HIS A 55 10.89 6.83 12.98
CA HIS A 55 9.89 6.64 11.93
C HIS A 55 10.41 7.13 10.58
N ARG A 56 11.14 8.26 10.56
CA ARG A 56 11.74 8.80 9.34
C ARG A 56 12.71 7.80 8.71
N MET A 57 13.53 7.13 9.50
CA MET A 57 14.48 6.15 8.98
C MET A 57 13.84 4.84 8.52
N ARG A 58 12.81 4.36 9.21
CA ARG A 58 12.26 3.02 9.01
C ARG A 58 10.97 2.96 8.19
N ARG A 59 10.12 3.98 8.27
CA ARG A 59 8.76 3.95 7.71
C ARG A 59 8.48 4.97 6.62
N ARG A 60 9.37 5.94 6.40
CA ARG A 60 9.17 7.03 5.44
C ARG A 60 8.74 6.54 4.06
N LYS A 61 9.39 5.52 3.55
CA LYS A 61 9.13 4.99 2.21
C LYS A 61 7.70 4.43 2.08
N GLY A 62 7.24 3.70 3.07
CA GLY A 62 5.85 3.21 3.15
C GLY A 62 4.84 4.35 3.28
N LEU A 63 5.13 5.36 4.12
CA LEU A 63 4.26 6.54 4.29
C LEU A 63 4.16 7.36 2.99
N HIS A 64 5.26 7.57 2.28
CA HIS A 64 5.25 8.21 0.96
C HIS A 64 4.42 7.40 -0.04
N LEU A 65 4.49 6.07 0.00
CA LEU A 65 3.64 5.21 -0.83
C LEU A 65 2.16 5.41 -0.50
N LEU A 66 1.78 5.49 0.78
CA LEU A 66 0.38 5.73 1.18
C LEU A 66 -0.15 7.05 0.62
N LEU A 67 0.65 8.13 0.67
CA LEU A 67 0.28 9.40 0.06
C LEU A 67 0.05 9.26 -1.46
N ARG A 68 0.99 8.60 -2.17
CA ARG A 68 0.86 8.38 -3.61
C ARG A 68 -0.35 7.53 -3.97
N LEU A 69 -0.63 6.48 -3.20
CA LEU A 69 -1.81 5.63 -3.39
C LEU A 69 -3.10 6.43 -3.21
N ALA A 70 -3.19 7.25 -2.16
CA ALA A 70 -4.36 8.09 -1.93
C ALA A 70 -4.51 9.16 -3.03
N ASN A 71 -3.39 9.75 -3.48
CA ASN A 71 -3.40 10.71 -4.59
C ASN A 71 -3.80 10.07 -5.93
N TRP A 72 -3.37 8.85 -6.18
CA TRP A 72 -3.71 8.13 -7.40
C TRP A 72 -5.16 7.65 -7.41
N LEU A 73 -5.64 7.09 -6.29
CA LEU A 73 -6.99 6.54 -6.18
C LEU A 73 -8.06 7.62 -5.99
N GLN A 74 -7.74 8.73 -5.31
CA GLN A 74 -8.69 9.78 -4.87
C GLN A 74 -9.90 9.17 -4.14
N PRO A 75 -9.69 8.40 -3.06
CA PRO A 75 -10.75 7.68 -2.38
C PRO A 75 -11.73 8.65 -1.72
N ALA A 76 -13.03 8.31 -1.72
CA ALA A 76 -14.03 9.01 -0.94
C ALA A 76 -14.01 8.56 0.54
N LEU A 77 -13.80 7.26 0.77
CA LEU A 77 -13.82 6.67 2.11
C LEU A 77 -12.55 5.83 2.34
N VAL A 78 -11.82 6.19 3.40
CA VAL A 78 -10.58 5.51 3.81
C VAL A 78 -10.72 4.99 5.23
N VAL A 79 -10.40 3.71 5.44
CA VAL A 79 -10.34 3.11 6.77
C VAL A 79 -8.88 2.98 7.19
N VAL A 80 -8.55 3.53 8.36
CA VAL A 80 -7.19 3.57 8.90
C VAL A 80 -7.23 3.20 10.37
N PRO A 81 -6.42 2.25 10.85
CA PRO A 81 -6.35 1.90 12.26
C PRO A 81 -6.11 3.13 13.15
N GLU A 82 -6.66 3.12 14.34
CA GLU A 82 -6.58 4.26 15.27
C GLU A 82 -5.14 4.58 15.67
N ASP A 83 -4.32 3.53 15.84
CA ASP A 83 -2.89 3.65 16.20
C ASP A 83 -2.00 4.09 15.02
N ALA A 84 -2.51 4.11 13.79
CA ALA A 84 -1.77 4.49 12.59
C ALA A 84 -1.78 6.01 12.33
N LEU A 85 -1.47 6.82 13.33
CA LEU A 85 -1.57 8.29 13.28
C LEU A 85 -0.79 8.91 12.11
N TYR A 86 0.45 8.49 11.89
CA TYR A 86 1.27 9.01 10.79
C TYR A 86 0.72 8.60 9.43
N ALA A 87 0.27 7.34 9.28
CA ALA A 87 -0.34 6.88 8.04
C ALA A 87 -1.57 7.73 7.67
N ARG A 88 -2.40 8.04 8.66
CA ARG A 88 -3.59 8.91 8.49
C ARG A 88 -3.23 10.26 7.89
N VAL A 89 -2.18 10.91 8.39
CA VAL A 89 -1.76 12.25 7.91
C VAL A 89 -1.28 12.19 6.46
N TYR A 90 -0.50 11.17 6.09
CA TYR A 90 -0.03 10.99 4.70
C TYR A 90 -1.17 10.64 3.74
N LEU A 91 -2.10 9.78 4.16
CA LEU A 91 -3.29 9.44 3.39
C LEU A 91 -4.17 10.66 3.16
N GLN A 92 -4.38 11.49 4.20
CA GLN A 92 -5.15 12.74 4.09
C GLN A 92 -4.48 13.75 3.15
N ALA A 93 -3.16 13.83 3.16
CA ALA A 93 -2.43 14.72 2.26
C ALA A 93 -2.54 14.30 0.78
N GLY A 94 -2.61 12.98 0.51
CA GLY A 94 -2.83 12.46 -0.84
C GLY A 94 -4.28 12.50 -1.29
N GLY A 95 -5.23 12.22 -0.40
CA GLY A 95 -6.67 12.20 -0.65
C GLY A 95 -7.39 13.27 0.17
N GLN A 96 -7.23 14.53 -0.17
CA GLN A 96 -7.68 15.67 0.63
C GLN A 96 -9.19 15.66 0.94
N LYS A 97 -10.01 15.10 0.05
CA LYS A 97 -11.47 15.01 0.20
C LYS A 97 -11.92 13.72 0.88
N ALA A 98 -11.01 12.82 1.20
CA ALA A 98 -11.33 11.54 1.78
C ALA A 98 -11.86 11.65 3.20
N GLN A 99 -12.97 10.96 3.48
CA GLN A 99 -13.43 10.74 4.83
C GLN A 99 -12.60 9.62 5.47
N MET A 100 -11.99 9.89 6.62
CA MET A 100 -11.17 8.94 7.36
C MET A 100 -11.96 8.31 8.50
N LEU A 101 -12.13 6.99 8.46
CA LEU A 101 -12.74 6.19 9.51
C LEU A 101 -11.71 5.31 10.22
N THR A 102 -12.01 4.89 11.45
CA THR A 102 -11.22 3.92 12.20
C THR A 102 -11.80 2.50 12.11
N ALA A 103 -13.04 2.37 11.68
CA ALA A 103 -13.72 1.09 11.51
C ALA A 103 -14.40 1.01 10.15
N MET A 104 -14.55 -0.22 9.63
CA MET A 104 -15.19 -0.49 8.35
C MET A 104 -16.68 -0.09 8.40
N SER A 105 -17.10 0.69 7.41
CA SER A 105 -18.52 1.00 7.16
C SER A 105 -19.29 -0.22 6.62
N ALA A 106 -20.61 -0.23 6.81
CA ALA A 106 -21.47 -1.23 6.20
C ALA A 106 -21.41 -1.22 4.67
N ASP A 107 -21.24 -0.03 4.07
CA ASP A 107 -21.20 0.19 2.62
C ASP A 107 -19.81 -0.09 2.01
N GLY A 108 -18.85 -0.58 2.81
CA GLY A 108 -17.48 -0.82 2.38
C GLY A 108 -16.63 0.44 2.33
N ALA A 109 -15.40 0.32 1.81
CA ALA A 109 -14.46 1.42 1.70
C ALA A 109 -13.71 1.37 0.36
N ASP A 110 -13.22 2.54 -0.08
CA ASP A 110 -12.42 2.65 -1.29
C ASP A 110 -10.95 2.35 -1.03
N MET A 111 -10.47 2.67 0.18
CA MET A 111 -9.11 2.36 0.60
C MET A 111 -9.07 1.94 2.06
N VAL A 112 -8.31 0.89 2.36
CA VAL A 112 -8.17 0.38 3.71
C VAL A 112 -6.70 0.12 4.02
N LEU A 113 -6.23 0.57 5.18
CA LEU A 113 -4.96 0.18 5.76
C LEU A 113 -5.21 -0.81 6.90
N ILE A 114 -4.48 -1.93 6.91
CA ILE A 114 -4.50 -2.91 7.99
C ILE A 114 -3.08 -3.28 8.43
N HIS A 115 -2.95 -3.73 9.68
CA HIS A 115 -1.70 -4.24 10.24
C HIS A 115 -1.70 -5.76 10.35
N GLU A 116 -2.87 -6.35 10.51
CA GLU A 116 -3.09 -7.78 10.71
C GLU A 116 -4.17 -8.30 9.75
N PRO A 117 -4.18 -9.59 9.41
CA PRO A 117 -5.20 -10.20 8.58
C PRO A 117 -6.61 -10.01 9.13
N ASP A 118 -7.53 -9.57 8.28
CA ASP A 118 -8.97 -9.46 8.58
C ASP A 118 -9.80 -9.74 7.33
N ASP A 119 -10.38 -10.93 7.27
CA ASP A 119 -11.21 -11.38 6.14
C ASP A 119 -12.52 -10.59 6.02
N ARG A 120 -13.06 -10.08 7.14
CA ARG A 120 -14.27 -9.28 7.15
C ARG A 120 -14.03 -7.92 6.51
N VAL A 121 -12.87 -7.35 6.78
CA VAL A 121 -12.43 -6.10 6.17
C VAL A 121 -12.13 -6.33 4.68
N ALA A 122 -11.36 -7.36 4.34
CA ALA A 122 -10.97 -7.68 2.97
C ALA A 122 -12.17 -7.92 2.05
N SER A 123 -13.26 -8.52 2.56
CA SER A 123 -14.48 -8.79 1.79
C SER A 123 -15.36 -7.56 1.55
N ARG A 124 -15.08 -6.43 2.19
CA ARG A 124 -15.87 -5.18 2.09
C ARG A 124 -15.16 -4.06 1.33
N ILE A 125 -14.08 -4.37 0.66
CA ILE A 125 -13.43 -3.40 -0.24
C ILE A 125 -14.32 -3.23 -1.48
N ARG A 126 -14.61 -1.99 -1.84
CA ARG A 126 -15.40 -1.68 -3.04
C ARG A 126 -14.67 -2.08 -4.31
N THR A 127 -15.41 -2.36 -5.37
CA THR A 127 -14.81 -2.56 -6.70
C THR A 127 -14.07 -1.28 -7.14
N GLY A 128 -12.83 -1.44 -7.57
CA GLY A 128 -11.91 -0.34 -7.85
C GLY A 128 -11.13 0.14 -6.63
N GLY A 129 -11.46 -0.36 -5.43
CA GLY A 129 -10.77 0.00 -4.20
C GLY A 129 -9.49 -0.80 -3.96
N ILE A 130 -8.76 -0.39 -2.92
CA ILE A 130 -7.48 -1.00 -2.55
C ILE A 130 -7.41 -1.32 -1.06
N LEU A 131 -6.75 -2.43 -0.75
CA LEU A 131 -6.30 -2.77 0.59
C LEU A 131 -4.78 -2.63 0.65
N VAL A 132 -4.29 -1.93 1.66
CA VAL A 132 -2.87 -1.84 1.97
C VAL A 132 -2.62 -2.55 3.28
N MET A 133 -1.67 -3.47 3.28
CA MET A 133 -1.20 -4.15 4.49
C MET A 133 0.23 -3.70 4.78
N ASP A 134 0.46 -3.08 5.92
CA ASP A 134 1.81 -2.95 6.43
C ASP A 134 2.21 -4.22 7.21
N ARG A 135 3.50 -4.40 7.51
CA ARG A 135 4.02 -5.63 8.13
C ARG A 135 3.73 -6.92 7.34
N LEU A 136 3.70 -6.82 6.03
CA LEU A 136 3.37 -7.92 5.13
C LEU A 136 4.19 -9.20 5.37
N GLN A 137 5.42 -9.08 5.86
CA GLN A 137 6.36 -10.20 6.00
C GLN A 137 5.80 -11.39 6.79
N SER A 138 5.02 -11.13 7.81
CA SER A 138 4.41 -12.17 8.66
C SER A 138 3.13 -12.75 8.07
N HIS A 139 2.55 -12.13 7.03
CA HIS A 139 1.20 -12.40 6.55
C HIS A 139 1.12 -12.62 5.03
N ARG A 140 2.26 -12.94 4.37
CA ARG A 140 2.33 -13.09 2.90
C ARG A 140 1.37 -14.12 2.35
N GLU A 141 1.23 -15.25 3.02
CA GLU A 141 0.36 -16.33 2.57
C GLU A 141 -1.11 -15.88 2.57
N TRP A 142 -1.57 -15.26 3.65
CA TRP A 142 -2.91 -14.69 3.71
C TRP A 142 -3.12 -13.63 2.62
N PHE A 143 -2.16 -12.72 2.49
CA PHE A 143 -2.22 -11.63 1.52
C PHE A 143 -2.28 -12.13 0.06
N ALA A 144 -1.51 -13.16 -0.29
CA ALA A 144 -1.52 -13.75 -1.63
C ALA A 144 -2.88 -14.42 -1.95
N ASN A 145 -3.59 -14.91 -0.92
CA ASN A 145 -4.89 -15.58 -1.06
C ASN A 145 -6.09 -14.63 -1.01
N LEU A 146 -5.89 -13.32 -0.84
CA LEU A 146 -6.98 -12.34 -0.85
C LEU A 146 -7.88 -12.48 -2.08
N PRO A 147 -9.19 -12.16 -1.98
CA PRO A 147 -10.11 -12.15 -3.10
C PRO A 147 -9.89 -10.93 -4.04
N ALA A 148 -8.75 -10.27 -3.92
CA ALA A 148 -8.33 -9.19 -4.81
C ALA A 148 -7.90 -9.73 -6.18
N THR A 149 -8.06 -8.92 -7.22
CA THR A 149 -7.65 -9.28 -8.58
C THR A 149 -6.17 -9.08 -8.82
N LEU A 150 -5.59 -8.00 -8.29
CA LEU A 150 -4.16 -7.77 -8.38
C LEU A 150 -3.57 -7.59 -6.98
N THR A 151 -2.52 -8.34 -6.68
CA THR A 151 -1.79 -8.21 -5.42
C THR A 151 -0.31 -7.94 -5.69
N PHE A 152 0.25 -6.96 -4.98
CA PHE A 152 1.64 -6.53 -5.08
C PHE A 152 2.32 -6.73 -3.72
N ASP A 153 3.21 -7.72 -3.62
CA ASP A 153 4.10 -7.90 -2.48
C ASP A 153 5.31 -6.98 -2.67
N LEU A 154 5.35 -5.87 -1.94
CA LEU A 154 6.42 -4.86 -1.99
C LEU A 154 7.45 -5.05 -0.88
N TYR A 155 7.59 -6.24 -0.35
CA TYR A 155 8.45 -6.68 0.74
C TYR A 155 7.90 -6.39 2.14
N ASP A 156 7.83 -5.15 2.58
CA ASP A 156 7.29 -4.76 3.89
C ASP A 156 5.82 -4.37 3.84
N VAL A 157 5.35 -3.97 2.66
CA VAL A 157 3.99 -3.51 2.40
C VAL A 157 3.37 -4.34 1.30
N GLY A 158 2.11 -4.71 1.47
CA GLY A 158 1.28 -5.30 0.43
C GLY A 158 0.26 -4.30 -0.09
N VAL A 159 0.02 -4.29 -1.40
CA VAL A 159 -1.08 -3.53 -2.02
C VAL A 159 -1.94 -4.49 -2.82
N ALA A 160 -3.22 -4.60 -2.45
CA ALA A 160 -4.20 -5.43 -3.13
C ALA A 160 -5.26 -4.55 -3.78
N ILE A 161 -5.53 -4.76 -5.08
CA ILE A 161 -6.48 -4.00 -5.89
C ILE A 161 -7.68 -4.89 -6.20
N TYR A 162 -8.88 -4.39 -5.96
CA TYR A 162 -10.16 -5.07 -6.15
C TYR A 162 -10.87 -4.52 -7.38
N ASP A 163 -10.46 -4.95 -8.57
CA ASP A 163 -11.03 -4.46 -9.83
C ASP A 163 -11.37 -5.62 -10.77
N ASN A 164 -12.64 -5.92 -10.90
CA ASN A 164 -13.18 -7.03 -11.69
C ASN A 164 -12.84 -6.98 -13.18
N ARG A 165 -12.26 -5.88 -13.68
CA ARG A 165 -11.77 -5.77 -15.05
C ARG A 165 -10.49 -6.57 -15.28
N PHE A 166 -9.79 -6.97 -14.23
CA PHE A 166 -8.54 -7.70 -14.31
C PHE A 166 -8.69 -9.16 -13.89
N GLN A 167 -7.88 -10.02 -14.49
CA GLN A 167 -7.71 -11.40 -14.03
C GLN A 167 -6.83 -11.43 -12.78
N LYS A 168 -7.01 -12.45 -11.94
CA LYS A 168 -6.22 -12.61 -10.70
C LYS A 168 -4.74 -12.79 -11.02
N GLN A 169 -3.89 -11.90 -10.49
CA GLN A 169 -2.44 -11.93 -10.64
C GLN A 169 -1.78 -11.50 -9.32
N HIS A 170 -0.66 -12.13 -9.02
CA HIS A 170 0.18 -11.81 -7.86
C HIS A 170 1.57 -11.40 -8.32
N PHE A 171 2.02 -10.23 -7.89
CA PHE A 171 3.32 -9.67 -8.26
C PHE A 171 4.22 -9.55 -7.03
N ILE A 172 5.42 -10.12 -7.13
CA ILE A 172 6.47 -9.93 -6.13
C ILE A 172 7.41 -8.86 -6.66
N VAL A 173 7.52 -7.75 -5.94
CA VAL A 173 8.25 -6.56 -6.37
C VAL A 173 9.23 -6.13 -5.29
N ASN A 174 10.42 -5.71 -5.67
CA ASN A 174 11.40 -5.17 -4.74
C ASN A 174 11.24 -3.64 -4.65
N PHE A 175 10.63 -3.18 -3.56
CA PHE A 175 10.32 -1.77 -3.33
C PHE A 175 11.19 -1.16 -2.24
#